data_0361b4549d2061a786cb9fad01dd7153
#
_entry.id   0361b4549d2061a786cb9fad01dd7153
#
_cell.length_a   1.000
_cell.length_b   1.000
_cell.length_c   1.000
_cell.angle_alpha   90.00
_cell.angle_beta   90.00
_cell.angle_gamma   90.00
#
_symmetry.space_group_name_H-M   'P 1'
#
loop_
_entity.id
_entity.type
_entity.pdbx_description
1 polymer ?
#
loop_
_entity_poly.entity_id
_entity_poly.type
_entity_poly.pdbx_seq_one_letter_code
_entity_poly.pdbx_strand_id
1 'polypeptide(L)'
;RAVGEDFVREGEFGGIHAHDDNRRSDRLPRKLPVNHLAHALLAGDDEDLQLGGMLGDFVHGQPDPALYPPRVIAGIRLHRAIDVHTDAHPEVLAAKALLPSPYRRYAGILLDMWFDHCLARDFPRWSGQPLLPYSDALRALLWRGDALLPPALRRFLGYMDFHQLPAGYADRAVLGQARAGIGQRLSRANPLDSALPVLVEREAELQ
;
A
#
# COMPACT_ATOMS: atom_id res chain seq x y z
N ARG A 1 0.01 27.65 0.99
CA ARG A 1 -1.48 27.47 0.82
C ARG A 1 -1.91 27.14 -0.60
N ALA A 2 -1.03 27.13 -1.60
CA ALA A 2 -1.42 26.93 -3.02
C ALA A 2 -1.14 25.52 -3.57
N VAL A 3 -0.39 24.68 -2.88
CA VAL A 3 0.04 23.36 -3.41
C VAL A 3 -1.02 22.26 -3.25
N GLY A 4 -1.95 22.43 -2.33
CA GLY A 4 -2.98 21.40 -2.07
C GLY A 4 -4.20 21.45 -2.99
N GLU A 5 -4.55 22.62 -3.51
CA GLU A 5 -5.76 22.79 -4.34
C GLU A 5 -5.54 22.32 -5.79
N ASP A 6 -4.33 22.46 -6.32
CA ASP A 6 -4.01 22.02 -7.68
C ASP A 6 -3.95 20.48 -7.81
N PHE A 7 -3.62 19.78 -6.71
CA PHE A 7 -3.56 18.31 -6.72
C PHE A 7 -4.95 17.65 -6.74
N VAL A 8 -5.98 18.36 -6.26
CA VAL A 8 -7.38 17.88 -6.21
C VAL A 8 -8.12 18.21 -7.52
N ARG A 9 -7.72 19.28 -8.23
CA ARG A 9 -8.37 19.70 -9.48
C ARG A 9 -7.87 18.96 -10.72
N GLU A 10 -6.62 18.52 -10.72
CA GLU A 10 -6.06 17.71 -11.80
C GLU A 10 -6.08 16.24 -11.41
N GLY A 11 -7.22 15.59 -11.52
CA GLY A 11 -7.39 14.11 -11.49
C GLY A 11 -6.73 13.42 -12.68
N GLU A 12 -5.80 14.07 -13.33
CA GLU A 12 -4.94 13.57 -14.39
C GLU A 12 -3.58 13.13 -13.80
N PHE A 13 -3.56 11.95 -13.23
CA PHE A 13 -2.33 11.18 -13.29
C PHE A 13 -2.09 10.88 -14.78
N GLY A 14 -1.29 11.75 -15.41
CA GLY A 14 -0.98 11.72 -16.82
C GLY A 14 -0.75 10.30 -17.33
N GLY A 15 -1.52 9.94 -18.34
CA GLY A 15 -1.36 8.69 -19.05
C GLY A 15 0.08 8.51 -19.51
N ILE A 16 0.75 7.52 -18.96
CA ILE A 16 1.97 7.00 -19.57
C ILE A 16 1.49 6.31 -20.83
N HIS A 17 1.74 6.91 -21.98
CA HIS A 17 1.62 6.23 -23.26
C HIS A 17 2.55 5.02 -23.23
N ALA A 18 1.97 3.86 -22.93
CA ALA A 18 2.63 2.58 -23.15
C ALA A 18 2.71 2.36 -24.65
N HIS A 19 3.91 2.30 -25.20
CA HIS A 19 4.16 1.69 -26.48
C HIS A 19 3.68 0.23 -26.48
N ASP A 20 2.90 -0.07 -27.48
CA ASP A 20 2.29 -1.30 -27.91
C ASP A 20 3.13 -2.55 -27.63
N ASP A 21 2.67 -3.40 -26.70
CA ASP A 21 2.86 -4.86 -26.77
C ASP A 21 1.53 -5.55 -26.39
N ASN A 22 0.66 -5.57 -27.38
CA ASN A 22 -0.73 -6.02 -27.31
C ASN A 22 -0.82 -7.55 -27.39
N ARG A 23 -0.21 -8.32 -26.48
CA ARG A 23 -0.50 -9.77 -26.29
C ARG A 23 -0.03 -10.36 -24.96
N ARG A 24 -0.12 -9.66 -23.84
CA ARG A 24 0.10 -10.32 -22.55
C ARG A 24 -0.83 -9.78 -21.47
N SER A 25 -1.73 -10.68 -21.09
CA SER A 25 -2.22 -10.84 -19.76
C SER A 25 -3.56 -10.21 -19.39
N ASP A 26 -4.54 -11.09 -19.26
CA ASP A 26 -5.67 -11.00 -18.35
C ASP A 26 -5.26 -11.01 -16.85
N ARG A 27 -4.02 -10.75 -16.54
CA ARG A 27 -3.53 -10.67 -15.17
C ARG A 27 -3.80 -9.28 -14.62
N LEU A 28 -4.42 -9.23 -13.43
CA LEU A 28 -4.43 -8.03 -12.59
C LEU A 28 -3.01 -7.45 -12.55
N PRO A 29 -2.86 -6.11 -12.58
CA PRO A 29 -1.54 -5.51 -12.44
C PRO A 29 -0.86 -6.10 -11.20
N ARG A 30 0.42 -6.45 -11.34
CA ARG A 30 1.22 -6.89 -10.20
C ARG A 30 1.06 -5.86 -9.10
N LYS A 31 0.68 -6.32 -7.93
CA LYS A 31 0.40 -5.65 -6.66
C LYS A 31 0.38 -4.11 -6.71
N LEU A 32 -0.76 -3.52 -6.42
CA LEU A 32 -0.86 -2.08 -6.15
C LEU A 32 -0.27 -1.81 -4.77
N PRO A 33 0.39 -0.65 -4.56
CA PRO A 33 0.99 -0.32 -3.27
C PRO A 33 -0.10 -0.18 -2.20
N VAL A 34 -0.14 -1.13 -1.28
CA VAL A 34 -1.08 -1.24 -0.16
C VAL A 34 -0.34 -1.88 1.03
N ASN A 35 -0.92 -1.91 2.22
CA ASN A 35 -0.36 -2.50 3.44
C ASN A 35 1.01 -1.91 3.88
N HIS A 36 1.19 -0.61 3.68
CA HIS A 36 2.46 0.08 3.99
C HIS A 36 2.79 0.10 5.47
N LEU A 37 1.78 0.17 6.35
CA LEU A 37 1.98 0.19 7.79
C LEU A 37 2.53 -1.15 8.28
N ALA A 38 1.96 -2.25 7.80
CA ALA A 38 2.42 -3.59 8.15
C ALA A 38 3.86 -3.83 7.70
N HIS A 39 4.22 -3.47 6.47
CA HIS A 39 5.58 -3.62 5.97
C HIS A 39 6.60 -2.78 6.73
N ALA A 40 6.26 -1.53 7.08
CA ALA A 40 7.14 -0.67 7.86
C ALA A 40 7.33 -1.21 9.28
N LEU A 41 6.26 -1.68 9.94
CA LEU A 41 6.34 -2.27 11.28
C LEU A 41 7.19 -3.55 11.30
N LEU A 42 6.97 -4.44 10.34
CA LEU A 42 7.70 -5.72 10.24
C LEU A 42 9.17 -5.54 9.84
N ALA A 43 9.56 -4.40 9.28
CA ALA A 43 10.96 -4.04 9.05
C ALA A 43 11.70 -3.68 10.36
N GLY A 44 10.99 -3.48 11.48
CA GLY A 44 11.56 -3.09 12.77
C GLY A 44 12.06 -1.65 12.78
N ASP A 45 13.07 -1.36 13.62
CA ASP A 45 13.58 0.01 13.85
C ASP A 45 14.71 0.40 12.89
N ASP A 46 15.05 -0.44 11.92
CA ASP A 46 16.11 -0.17 10.94
C ASP A 46 15.57 0.68 9.79
N GLU A 47 15.98 1.94 9.73
CA GLU A 47 15.50 2.91 8.73
C GLU A 47 15.74 2.45 7.28
N ASP A 48 16.87 1.79 6.99
CA ASP A 48 17.15 1.29 5.64
C ASP A 48 16.25 0.11 5.27
N LEU A 49 15.92 -0.77 6.23
CA LEU A 49 14.95 -1.84 6.01
C LEU A 49 13.55 -1.29 5.81
N GLN A 50 13.14 -0.29 6.59
CA GLN A 50 11.85 0.40 6.43
C GLN A 50 11.75 1.07 5.06
N LEU A 51 12.79 1.82 4.66
CA LEU A 51 12.85 2.46 3.35
C LEU A 51 12.75 1.42 2.22
N GLY A 52 13.49 0.33 2.34
CA GLY A 52 13.41 -0.80 1.41
C GLY A 52 12.04 -1.46 1.39
N GLY A 53 11.38 -1.59 2.55
CA GLY A 53 10.01 -2.07 2.68
C GLY A 53 9.03 -1.21 1.89
N MET A 54 9.15 0.11 1.98
CA MET A 54 8.31 1.04 1.20
C MET A 54 8.61 1.01 -0.31
N LEU A 55 9.83 0.67 -0.70
CA LEU A 55 10.24 0.53 -2.10
C LEU A 55 9.75 -0.79 -2.75
N GLY A 56 9.35 -1.78 -1.98
CA GLY A 56 9.09 -3.14 -2.43
C GLY A 56 8.09 -3.26 -3.59
N ASP A 57 7.01 -2.49 -3.55
CA ASP A 57 5.97 -2.44 -4.61
C ASP A 57 6.39 -1.63 -5.84
N PHE A 58 7.38 -0.75 -5.71
CA PHE A 58 7.78 0.21 -6.74
C PHE A 58 9.05 -0.20 -7.49
N VAL A 59 9.83 -1.11 -6.92
CA VAL A 59 11.06 -1.64 -7.54
C VAL A 59 10.77 -3.02 -8.13
N HIS A 60 10.69 -3.11 -9.45
CA HIS A 60 10.42 -4.37 -10.14
C HIS A 60 11.70 -5.13 -10.49
N GLY A 61 11.62 -6.46 -10.51
CA GLY A 61 12.78 -7.31 -10.81
C GLY A 61 13.81 -7.34 -9.68
N GLN A 62 15.07 -7.52 -10.02
CA GLN A 62 16.16 -7.45 -9.04
C GLN A 62 16.50 -5.98 -8.76
N PRO A 63 16.58 -5.57 -7.47
CA PRO A 63 17.04 -4.23 -7.15
C PRO A 63 18.49 -4.05 -7.57
N ASP A 64 18.77 -2.91 -8.24
CA ASP A 64 20.11 -2.59 -8.74
C ASP A 64 21.03 -2.15 -7.59
N PRO A 65 22.14 -2.85 -7.31
CA PRO A 65 23.08 -2.48 -6.26
C PRO A 65 23.87 -1.19 -6.54
N ALA A 66 23.83 -0.68 -7.78
CA ALA A 66 24.37 0.64 -8.10
C ALA A 66 23.44 1.79 -7.67
N LEU A 67 22.14 1.51 -7.51
CA LEU A 67 21.12 2.51 -7.13
C LEU A 67 20.76 2.42 -5.65
N TYR A 68 20.77 1.23 -5.06
CA TYR A 68 20.28 1.01 -3.70
C TYR A 68 21.36 0.44 -2.78
N PRO A 69 21.52 1.01 -1.57
CA PRO A 69 22.39 0.44 -0.54
C PRO A 69 22.01 -1.01 -0.19
N PRO A 70 22.96 -1.84 0.26
CA PRO A 70 22.70 -3.25 0.59
C PRO A 70 21.57 -3.47 1.60
N ARG A 71 21.44 -2.59 2.61
CA ARG A 71 20.36 -2.66 3.62
C ARG A 71 19.01 -2.33 3.02
N VAL A 72 18.93 -1.33 2.15
CA VAL A 72 17.68 -0.99 1.42
C VAL A 72 17.27 -2.14 0.50
N ILE A 73 18.24 -2.79 -0.19
CA ILE A 73 17.97 -4.01 -0.98
C ILE A 73 17.41 -5.13 -0.09
N ALA A 74 17.97 -5.29 1.12
CA ALA A 74 17.47 -6.28 2.07
C ALA A 74 16.01 -5.96 2.48
N GLY A 75 15.67 -4.69 2.69
CA GLY A 75 14.30 -4.25 2.96
C GLY A 75 13.33 -4.55 1.81
N ILE A 76 13.75 -4.31 0.55
CA ILE A 76 12.95 -4.67 -0.64
C ILE A 76 12.70 -6.19 -0.70
N ARG A 77 13.71 -6.99 -0.36
CA ARG A 77 13.59 -8.46 -0.32
C ARG A 77 12.70 -8.92 0.83
N LEU A 78 12.81 -8.28 2.00
CA LEU A 78 11.95 -8.53 3.16
C LEU A 78 10.49 -8.28 2.83
N HIS A 79 10.16 -7.13 2.22
CA HIS A 79 8.81 -6.83 1.74
C HIS A 79 8.23 -7.98 0.91
N ARG A 80 8.98 -8.45 -0.09
CA ARG A 80 8.54 -9.55 -0.96
C ARG A 80 8.38 -10.88 -0.24
N ALA A 81 9.25 -11.15 0.76
CA ALA A 81 9.15 -12.34 1.58
C ALA A 81 7.90 -12.30 2.47
N ILE A 82 7.58 -11.15 3.06
CA ILE A 82 6.35 -10.91 3.81
C ILE A 82 5.13 -11.19 2.92
N ASP A 83 5.12 -10.63 1.71
CA ASP A 83 4.04 -10.85 0.75
C ASP A 83 3.81 -12.32 0.44
N VAL A 84 4.87 -13.03 0.10
CA VAL A 84 4.78 -14.46 -0.23
C VAL A 84 4.26 -15.27 0.97
N HIS A 85 4.74 -14.96 2.17
CA HIS A 85 4.32 -15.63 3.39
C HIS A 85 2.83 -15.35 3.69
N THR A 86 2.45 -14.07 3.67
CA THR A 86 1.08 -13.63 3.98
C THR A 86 0.08 -14.18 2.98
N ASP A 87 0.38 -14.09 1.68
CA ASP A 87 -0.50 -14.58 0.63
C ASP A 87 -0.76 -16.10 0.69
N ALA A 88 0.18 -16.86 1.23
CA ALA A 88 0.08 -18.32 1.40
C ALA A 88 -0.47 -18.73 2.77
N HIS A 89 -0.62 -17.79 3.73
CA HIS A 89 -1.04 -18.12 5.09
C HIS A 89 -2.47 -18.63 5.13
N PRO A 90 -2.77 -19.75 5.84
CA PRO A 90 -4.11 -20.34 5.88
C PRO A 90 -5.21 -19.36 6.31
N GLU A 91 -4.96 -18.53 7.33
CA GLU A 91 -5.91 -17.52 7.80
C GLU A 91 -6.20 -16.45 6.74
N VAL A 92 -5.19 -16.02 5.98
CA VAL A 92 -5.39 -15.07 4.88
C VAL A 92 -6.16 -15.70 3.73
N LEU A 93 -5.92 -16.96 3.44
CA LEU A 93 -6.71 -17.70 2.45
C LEU A 93 -8.17 -17.88 2.90
N ALA A 94 -8.40 -18.16 4.19
CA ALA A 94 -9.74 -18.21 4.78
C ALA A 94 -10.44 -16.85 4.70
N ALA A 95 -9.75 -15.76 5.07
CA ALA A 95 -10.26 -14.40 4.98
C ALA A 95 -10.62 -14.02 3.52
N LYS A 96 -9.78 -14.38 2.55
CA LYS A 96 -10.09 -14.19 1.12
C LYS A 96 -11.37 -14.95 0.72
N ALA A 97 -11.62 -16.11 1.31
CA ALA A 97 -12.80 -16.93 1.02
C ALA A 97 -14.11 -16.33 1.57
N LEU A 98 -14.05 -15.50 2.60
CA LEU A 98 -15.21 -14.80 3.16
C LEU A 98 -15.81 -13.74 2.21
N LEU A 99 -15.01 -13.20 1.31
CA LEU A 99 -15.48 -12.14 0.42
C LEU A 99 -16.36 -12.72 -0.70
N PRO A 100 -17.61 -12.23 -0.88
CA PRO A 100 -18.50 -12.70 -1.95
C PRO A 100 -18.08 -12.16 -3.32
N SER A 101 -18.63 -12.71 -4.40
CA SER A 101 -18.56 -12.09 -5.73
C SER A 101 -19.30 -10.74 -5.71
N PRO A 102 -18.79 -9.69 -6.40
CA PRO A 102 -17.58 -9.66 -7.26
C PRO A 102 -16.28 -9.35 -6.52
N TYR A 103 -16.31 -9.14 -5.19
CA TYR A 103 -15.18 -8.67 -4.37
C TYR A 103 -14.07 -9.71 -4.23
N ARG A 104 -14.42 -11.01 -4.27
CA ARG A 104 -13.47 -12.11 -4.12
C ARG A 104 -12.28 -12.04 -5.09
N ARG A 105 -12.53 -11.59 -6.32
CA ARG A 105 -11.47 -11.40 -7.32
C ARG A 105 -10.40 -10.39 -6.88
N TYR A 106 -10.79 -9.44 -6.03
CA TYR A 106 -9.96 -8.35 -5.53
C TYR A 106 -9.59 -8.53 -4.05
N ALA A 107 -9.82 -9.74 -3.52
CA ALA A 107 -9.68 -10.01 -2.09
C ALA A 107 -8.29 -9.66 -1.55
N GLY A 108 -7.20 -9.92 -2.30
CA GLY A 108 -5.85 -9.54 -1.88
C GLY A 108 -5.74 -8.04 -1.59
N ILE A 109 -6.10 -7.20 -2.56
CA ILE A 109 -6.05 -5.73 -2.42
C ILE A 109 -6.95 -5.27 -1.26
N LEU A 110 -8.16 -5.82 -1.16
CA LEU A 110 -9.14 -5.42 -0.15
C LEU A 110 -8.66 -5.79 1.27
N LEU A 111 -8.09 -6.98 1.44
CA LEU A 111 -7.60 -7.46 2.73
C LEU A 111 -6.29 -6.77 3.13
N ASP A 112 -5.37 -6.52 2.20
CA ASP A 112 -4.15 -5.75 2.49
C ASP A 112 -4.50 -4.38 3.10
N MET A 113 -5.47 -3.68 2.50
CA MET A 113 -5.93 -2.38 3.02
C MET A 113 -6.72 -2.52 4.33
N TRP A 114 -7.52 -3.57 4.47
CA TRP A 114 -8.29 -3.83 5.67
C TRP A 114 -7.38 -4.17 6.85
N PHE A 115 -6.36 -4.97 6.65
CA PHE A 115 -5.40 -5.32 7.69
C PHE A 115 -4.57 -4.11 8.12
N ASP A 116 -4.16 -3.24 7.19
CA ASP A 116 -3.53 -1.96 7.55
C ASP A 116 -4.49 -1.04 8.34
N HIS A 117 -5.80 -1.05 8.03
CA HIS A 117 -6.79 -0.35 8.84
C HIS A 117 -6.89 -0.91 10.26
N CYS A 118 -7.01 -2.24 10.41
CA CYS A 118 -7.07 -2.88 11.72
C CYS A 118 -5.79 -2.63 12.52
N LEU A 119 -4.63 -2.75 11.86
CA LEU A 119 -3.34 -2.46 12.48
C LEU A 119 -3.24 -1.00 12.91
N ALA A 120 -3.65 -0.04 12.08
CA ALA A 120 -3.62 1.38 12.41
C ALA A 120 -4.54 1.71 13.60
N ARG A 121 -5.75 1.15 13.63
CA ARG A 121 -6.70 1.35 14.73
C ARG A 121 -6.17 0.88 16.08
N ASP A 122 -5.50 -0.27 16.10
CA ASP A 122 -5.00 -0.92 17.31
C ASP A 122 -3.46 -0.84 17.42
N PHE A 123 -2.82 0.11 16.73
CA PHE A 123 -1.37 0.19 16.55
C PHE A 123 -0.56 0.15 17.85
N PRO A 124 -0.92 0.89 18.91
CA PRO A 124 -0.18 0.84 20.18
C PRO A 124 -0.14 -0.56 20.82
N ARG A 125 -1.19 -1.37 20.60
CA ARG A 125 -1.26 -2.74 21.10
C ARG A 125 -0.22 -3.65 20.43
N TRP A 126 0.03 -3.44 19.15
CA TRP A 126 0.90 -4.30 18.34
C TRP A 126 2.35 -3.83 18.31
N SER A 127 2.57 -2.51 18.33
CA SER A 127 3.90 -1.91 18.19
C SER A 127 4.50 -1.42 19.49
N GLY A 128 3.67 -1.21 20.55
CA GLY A 128 4.09 -0.52 21.77
C GLY A 128 4.31 0.99 21.59
N GLN A 129 4.02 1.55 20.40
CA GLN A 129 4.29 2.95 20.04
C GLN A 129 2.99 3.66 19.64
N PRO A 130 2.89 5.00 19.78
CA PRO A 130 1.76 5.76 19.29
C PRO A 130 1.81 5.87 17.76
N LEU A 131 0.65 5.71 17.09
CA LEU A 131 0.53 5.64 15.64
C LEU A 131 0.99 6.92 14.93
N LEU A 132 0.55 8.10 15.37
CA LEU A 132 0.85 9.37 14.68
C LEU A 132 2.36 9.66 14.63
N PRO A 133 3.11 9.63 15.75
CA PRO A 133 4.57 9.82 15.71
C PRO A 133 5.28 8.80 14.82
N TYR A 134 4.86 7.53 14.84
CA TYR A 134 5.41 6.49 13.97
C TYR A 134 5.17 6.80 12.48
N SER A 135 3.96 7.18 12.14
CA SER A 135 3.57 7.56 10.79
C SER A 135 4.34 8.80 10.29
N ASP A 136 4.50 9.81 11.15
CA ASP A 136 5.27 11.02 10.84
C ASP A 136 6.76 10.70 10.61
N ALA A 137 7.34 9.85 11.46
CA ALA A 137 8.73 9.40 11.31
C ALA A 137 8.94 8.63 10.01
N LEU A 138 8.00 7.76 9.63
CA LEU A 138 8.06 7.01 8.36
C LEU A 138 8.00 7.95 7.15
N ARG A 139 7.10 8.95 7.12
CA ARG A 139 7.07 9.94 6.03
C ARG A 139 8.34 10.78 5.98
N ALA A 140 8.85 11.20 7.15
CA ALA A 140 10.12 11.93 7.23
C ALA A 140 11.30 11.09 6.71
N LEU A 141 11.32 9.78 7.01
CA LEU A 141 12.30 8.85 6.45
C LEU A 141 12.26 8.81 4.92
N LEU A 142 11.07 8.70 4.35
CA LEU A 142 10.89 8.69 2.88
C LEU A 142 11.38 10.00 2.26
N TRP A 143 11.07 11.15 2.86
CA TRP A 143 11.58 12.44 2.38
C TRP A 143 13.09 12.54 2.47
N ARG A 144 13.72 12.05 3.54
CA ARG A 144 15.20 11.99 3.64
C ARG A 144 15.80 11.08 2.57
N GLY A 145 15.11 10.00 2.22
CA GLY A 145 15.51 9.05 1.19
C GLY A 145 15.11 9.42 -0.24
N ASP A 146 14.63 10.65 -0.50
CA ASP A 146 14.04 11.08 -1.79
C ASP A 146 14.89 10.70 -3.01
N ALA A 147 16.22 10.80 -2.92
CA ALA A 147 17.12 10.43 -4.01
C ALA A 147 17.00 8.97 -4.47
N LEU A 148 16.52 8.07 -3.59
CA LEU A 148 16.31 6.65 -3.88
C LEU A 148 14.88 6.34 -4.35
N LEU A 149 13.95 7.30 -4.26
CA LEU A 149 12.56 7.04 -4.57
C LEU A 149 12.28 7.05 -6.07
N PRO A 150 11.70 5.97 -6.63
CA PRO A 150 11.14 6.00 -7.97
C PRO A 150 10.07 7.11 -8.11
N PRO A 151 9.89 7.69 -9.31
CA PRO A 151 8.91 8.77 -9.52
C PRO A 151 7.48 8.43 -9.05
N ALA A 152 7.09 7.16 -9.15
CA ALA A 152 5.77 6.71 -8.69
C ALA A 152 5.62 6.76 -7.16
N LEU A 153 6.65 6.32 -6.40
CA LEU A 153 6.64 6.42 -4.94
C LEU A 153 6.72 7.86 -4.47
N ARG A 154 7.52 8.70 -5.13
CA ARG A 154 7.61 10.13 -4.82
C ARG A 154 6.25 10.83 -4.96
N ARG A 155 5.51 10.54 -6.04
CA ARG A 155 4.13 11.05 -6.19
C ARG A 155 3.19 10.50 -5.10
N PHE A 156 3.33 9.22 -4.77
CA PHE A 156 2.54 8.61 -3.72
C PHE A 156 2.86 9.20 -2.33
N LEU A 157 4.10 9.58 -2.07
CA LEU A 157 4.49 10.25 -0.82
C LEU A 157 3.74 11.58 -0.62
N GLY A 158 3.54 12.38 -1.67
CA GLY A 158 2.69 13.57 -1.59
C GLY A 158 1.23 13.24 -1.23
N TYR A 159 0.69 12.14 -1.73
CA TYR A 159 -0.63 11.63 -1.32
C TYR A 159 -0.63 11.17 0.14
N MET A 160 0.43 10.50 0.59
CA MET A 160 0.59 10.08 2.00
C MET A 160 0.59 11.29 2.94
N ASP A 161 1.28 12.37 2.59
CA ASP A 161 1.31 13.60 3.39
C ASP A 161 -0.07 14.23 3.50
N PHE A 162 -0.79 14.36 2.37
CA PHE A 162 -2.12 14.95 2.34
C PHE A 162 -3.13 14.18 3.21
N HIS A 163 -3.09 12.85 3.18
CA HIS A 163 -3.99 11.98 3.92
C HIS A 163 -3.41 11.48 5.25
N GLN A 164 -2.23 11.99 5.65
CA GLN A 164 -1.49 11.56 6.85
C GLN A 164 -1.30 10.03 6.93
N LEU A 165 -1.04 9.38 5.77
CA LEU A 165 -0.81 7.94 5.73
C LEU A 165 0.58 7.58 6.30
N PRO A 166 0.72 6.39 6.89
CA PRO A 166 -0.31 5.36 7.07
C PRO A 166 -1.26 5.59 8.27
N ALA A 167 -1.06 6.60 9.12
CA ALA A 167 -1.93 6.84 10.28
C ALA A 167 -3.39 7.08 9.88
N GLY A 168 -3.63 7.74 8.75
CA GLY A 168 -4.97 8.00 8.22
C GLY A 168 -5.79 6.74 7.96
N TYR A 169 -5.15 5.57 7.79
CA TYR A 169 -5.89 4.31 7.63
C TYR A 169 -6.71 3.91 8.88
N ALA A 170 -6.45 4.48 10.05
CA ALA A 170 -7.32 4.29 11.22
C ALA A 170 -8.74 4.84 10.97
N ASP A 171 -8.91 5.81 10.07
CA ASP A 171 -10.20 6.36 9.67
C ASP A 171 -10.78 5.59 8.47
N ARG A 172 -12.00 5.05 8.62
CA ARG A 172 -12.72 4.35 7.55
C ARG A 172 -13.04 5.24 6.35
N ALA A 173 -13.19 6.55 6.54
CA ALA A 173 -13.42 7.47 5.43
C ALA A 173 -12.17 7.57 4.55
N VAL A 174 -10.98 7.70 5.15
CA VAL A 174 -9.69 7.70 4.44
C VAL A 174 -9.46 6.37 3.74
N LEU A 175 -9.75 5.24 4.43
CA LEU A 175 -9.71 3.91 3.82
C LEU A 175 -10.62 3.81 2.58
N GLY A 176 -11.83 4.38 2.66
CA GLY A 176 -12.77 4.45 1.54
C GLY A 176 -12.21 5.20 0.35
N GLN A 177 -11.63 6.38 0.58
CA GLN A 177 -11.01 7.21 -0.46
C GLN A 177 -9.80 6.50 -1.11
N ALA A 178 -8.93 5.90 -0.31
CA ALA A 178 -7.76 5.17 -0.81
C ALA A 178 -8.18 4.01 -1.73
N ARG A 179 -9.22 3.24 -1.37
CA ARG A 179 -9.76 2.16 -2.21
C ARG A 179 -10.34 2.67 -3.53
N ALA A 180 -11.12 3.76 -3.50
CA ALA A 180 -11.64 4.38 -4.70
C ALA A 180 -10.51 4.83 -5.64
N GLY A 181 -9.47 5.47 -5.09
CA GLY A 181 -8.28 5.86 -5.84
C GLY A 181 -7.51 4.67 -6.45
N ILE A 182 -7.45 3.53 -5.76
CA ILE A 182 -6.88 2.30 -6.31
C ILE A 182 -7.76 1.76 -7.44
N GLY A 183 -9.08 1.73 -7.23
CA GLY A 183 -10.03 1.27 -8.24
C GLY A 183 -9.92 2.04 -9.56
N GLN A 184 -9.71 3.34 -9.50
CA GLN A 184 -9.53 4.20 -10.69
C GLN A 184 -8.24 3.89 -11.49
N ARG A 185 -7.22 3.31 -10.85
CA ARG A 185 -5.95 2.92 -11.51
C ARG A 185 -6.04 1.56 -12.21
N LEU A 186 -7.08 0.79 -11.93
CA LEU A 186 -7.30 -0.49 -12.60
C LEU A 186 -7.91 -0.24 -13.98
N SER A 187 -7.37 -0.92 -14.99
CA SER A 187 -7.78 -0.76 -16.39
C SER A 187 -9.20 -1.27 -16.70
N ARG A 188 -9.82 -1.99 -15.78
CA ARG A 188 -11.16 -2.55 -15.92
C ARG A 188 -12.08 -2.05 -14.81
N ALA A 189 -13.38 -1.96 -15.10
CA ALA A 189 -14.41 -1.73 -14.08
C ALA A 189 -14.27 -2.73 -12.93
N ASN A 190 -14.30 -2.24 -11.71
CA ASN A 190 -14.08 -3.03 -10.51
C ASN A 190 -14.96 -2.50 -9.36
N PRO A 191 -15.25 -3.33 -8.34
CA PRO A 191 -16.13 -2.97 -7.25
C PRO A 191 -15.37 -2.38 -6.03
N LEU A 192 -14.13 -1.93 -6.18
CA LEU A 192 -13.32 -1.50 -5.02
C LEU A 192 -13.94 -0.32 -4.27
N ASP A 193 -14.58 0.62 -4.95
CA ASP A 193 -15.25 1.78 -4.37
C ASP A 193 -16.41 1.40 -3.45
N SER A 194 -17.13 0.32 -3.75
CA SER A 194 -18.29 -0.19 -3.00
C SER A 194 -17.97 -1.28 -1.98
N ALA A 195 -16.70 -1.66 -1.78
CA ALA A 195 -16.34 -2.81 -0.96
C ALA A 195 -16.35 -2.54 0.56
N LEU A 196 -16.34 -1.27 1.04
CA LEU A 196 -16.25 -0.98 2.46
C LEU A 196 -17.38 -1.58 3.30
N PRO A 197 -18.66 -1.49 2.91
CA PRO A 197 -19.73 -2.11 3.65
C PRO A 197 -19.54 -3.62 3.84
N VAL A 198 -19.05 -4.32 2.81
CA VAL A 198 -18.81 -5.76 2.85
C VAL A 198 -17.70 -6.12 3.85
N LEU A 199 -16.62 -5.33 3.89
CA LEU A 199 -15.54 -5.53 4.85
C LEU A 199 -16.00 -5.26 6.28
N VAL A 200 -16.80 -4.21 6.49
CA VAL A 200 -17.38 -3.87 7.79
C VAL A 200 -18.36 -4.95 8.27
N GLU A 201 -19.20 -5.51 7.39
CA GLU A 201 -20.10 -6.60 7.73
C GLU A 201 -19.34 -7.85 8.20
N ARG A 202 -18.15 -8.08 7.66
CA ARG A 202 -17.29 -9.21 7.99
C ARG A 202 -16.21 -8.89 9.03
N GLU A 203 -16.25 -7.72 9.65
CA GLU A 203 -15.19 -7.24 10.54
C GLU A 203 -14.83 -8.24 11.64
N ALA A 204 -15.85 -8.84 12.30
CA ALA A 204 -15.64 -9.81 13.37
C ALA A 204 -14.93 -11.10 12.90
N GLU A 205 -15.05 -11.45 11.63
CA GLU A 205 -14.43 -12.63 11.02
C GLU A 205 -13.05 -12.30 10.42
N LEU A 206 -12.77 -11.00 10.20
CA LEU A 206 -11.54 -10.49 9.58
C LEU A 206 -10.55 -9.89 10.58
N GLN A 207 -10.83 -9.95 11.88
CA GLN A 207 -9.96 -9.56 12.99
C GLN A 207 -9.36 -10.80 13.63
#